data_012b9a5d68cdcf5a31c0f3cf19b728a9
#
_entry.id   012b9a5d68cdcf5a31c0f3cf19b728a9
#
_cell.length_a   1.000
_cell.length_b   1.000
_cell.length_c   1.000
_cell.angle_alpha   90.00
_cell.angle_beta   90.00
_cell.angle_gamma   90.00
#
_symmetry.space_group_name_H-M   'P 1'
#
loop_
_entity.id
_entity.type
_entity.pdbx_description
1 polymer ?
#
loop_
_entity_poly.entity_id
_entity_poly.type
_entity_poly.pdbx_seq_one_letter_code
_entity_poly.pdbx_strand_id
1 'polypeptide(L)'
;MKLRRFISMMLIVTMLTVFAGCGNKDDRTQAAKKLNLSGPITVNVWYNDSAYESYLEFVARQFKKSNELVTVKPVYIEADSYITYIYDESVRNDNACDIYFLSSEEMEKAYLSGL
;
A
#
# COMPACT_ATOMS: atom_id res chain seq x y z
N MET A 1 28.47 -51.88 -15.17
CA MET A 1 27.28 -51.14 -15.64
C MET A 1 26.24 -50.82 -14.54
N LYS A 2 26.07 -51.59 -13.50
CA LYS A 2 25.07 -51.36 -12.45
C LYS A 2 25.45 -50.16 -11.55
N LEU A 3 26.70 -49.96 -11.22
CA LEU A 3 27.17 -48.88 -10.35
C LEU A 3 26.90 -47.45 -10.95
N ARG A 4 27.09 -47.28 -12.25
CA ARG A 4 26.86 -45.98 -12.95
C ARG A 4 25.36 -45.63 -12.97
N ARG A 5 24.48 -46.64 -13.02
CA ARG A 5 23.02 -46.44 -12.96
C ARG A 5 22.57 -46.04 -11.55
N PHE A 6 23.19 -46.59 -10.51
CA PHE A 6 22.92 -46.22 -9.13
C PHE A 6 23.38 -44.77 -8.82
N ILE A 7 24.52 -44.38 -9.28
CA ILE A 7 25.03 -42.99 -9.09
C ILE A 7 24.15 -41.99 -9.81
N SER A 8 23.70 -42.28 -11.05
CA SER A 8 22.77 -41.41 -11.79
C SER A 8 21.41 -41.28 -11.12
N MET A 9 20.89 -42.38 -10.53
CA MET A 9 19.61 -42.37 -9.85
C MET A 9 19.68 -41.58 -8.52
N MET A 10 20.78 -41.68 -7.82
CA MET A 10 21.00 -40.95 -6.57
C MET A 10 21.13 -39.43 -6.82
N LEU A 11 21.72 -39.02 -7.95
CA LEU A 11 21.87 -37.61 -8.35
C LEU A 11 20.53 -36.96 -8.72
N ILE A 12 19.61 -37.72 -9.30
CA ILE A 12 18.26 -37.25 -9.63
C ILE A 12 17.41 -37.05 -8.36
N VAL A 13 17.55 -37.94 -7.39
CA VAL A 13 16.82 -37.82 -6.10
C VAL A 13 17.27 -36.63 -5.29
N THR A 14 18.58 -36.29 -5.31
CA THR A 14 19.08 -35.09 -4.61
C THR A 14 18.67 -33.78 -5.27
N MET A 15 18.46 -33.76 -6.59
CA MET A 15 17.95 -32.54 -7.27
C MET A 15 16.46 -32.26 -7.02
N LEU A 16 15.67 -33.26 -6.73
CA LEU A 16 14.23 -33.11 -6.45
C LEU A 16 13.94 -32.53 -5.05
N THR A 17 14.89 -32.58 -4.12
CA THR A 17 14.70 -32.06 -2.77
C THR A 17 14.95 -30.53 -2.64
N VAL A 18 15.57 -29.89 -3.64
CA VAL A 18 15.90 -28.46 -3.59
C VAL A 18 14.71 -27.57 -3.94
N PHE A 19 13.64 -28.08 -4.56
CA PHE A 19 12.46 -27.30 -4.91
C PHE A 19 11.38 -27.21 -3.81
N ALA A 20 11.58 -27.83 -2.66
CA ALA A 20 10.62 -27.80 -1.55
C ALA A 20 10.86 -26.64 -0.54
N GLY A 21 11.72 -25.70 -0.85
CA GLY A 21 12.21 -24.68 0.07
C GLY A 21 11.86 -23.25 -0.28
N CYS A 22 10.64 -22.93 -0.73
CA CYS A 22 10.15 -21.55 -0.74
C CYS A 22 8.63 -21.53 -0.70
N GLY A 23 8.08 -21.58 0.48
CA GLY A 23 6.64 -21.53 0.69
C GLY A 23 6.25 -21.30 2.14
N ASN A 24 6.96 -20.46 2.86
CA ASN A 24 6.40 -19.90 4.10
C ASN A 24 5.29 -18.93 3.70
N LYS A 25 4.07 -19.46 3.61
CA LYS A 25 2.85 -18.67 3.38
C LYS A 25 2.39 -17.91 4.62
N ASP A 26 3.06 -18.08 5.75
CA ASP A 26 2.56 -17.59 7.03
C ASP A 26 3.08 -16.20 7.44
N ASP A 27 4.12 -15.65 6.79
CA ASP A 27 4.67 -14.36 7.18
C ASP A 27 3.99 -13.14 6.54
N ARG A 28 3.13 -13.32 5.54
CA ARG A 28 2.41 -12.19 4.94
C ARG A 28 1.12 -11.83 5.69
N THR A 29 0.66 -12.68 6.56
CA THR A 29 -0.58 -12.45 7.34
C THR A 29 -0.32 -11.77 8.69
N GLN A 30 0.94 -11.67 9.12
CA GLN A 30 1.29 -11.02 10.39
C GLN A 30 1.59 -9.51 10.27
N ALA A 31 1.62 -8.95 9.07
CA ALA A 31 1.86 -7.51 8.87
C ALA A 31 0.66 -6.63 9.26
N ALA A 32 -0.51 -7.18 9.45
CA ALA A 32 -1.63 -6.48 10.07
C ALA A 32 -1.54 -6.58 11.59
N LYS A 33 -0.48 -6.00 12.17
CA LYS A 33 -0.49 -5.71 13.60
C LYS A 33 -1.73 -4.88 13.88
N LYS A 34 -2.73 -5.48 14.54
CA LYS A 34 -3.98 -4.82 14.88
C LYS A 34 -3.65 -3.48 15.54
N LEU A 35 -3.99 -2.39 14.87
CA LEU A 35 -3.77 -1.04 15.39
C LEU A 35 -4.47 -0.95 16.75
N ASN A 36 -3.71 -0.63 17.78
CA ASN A 36 -4.25 -0.51 19.13
C ASN A 36 -4.86 0.89 19.29
N LEU A 37 -6.02 1.09 18.67
CA LEU A 37 -6.72 2.37 18.69
C LEU A 37 -7.66 2.45 19.88
N SER A 38 -7.67 3.59 20.54
CA SER A 38 -8.55 3.88 21.68
C SER A 38 -10.01 4.15 21.26
N GLY A 39 -10.27 4.33 19.96
CA GLY A 39 -11.60 4.62 19.41
C GLY A 39 -11.60 4.67 17.88
N PRO A 40 -12.75 4.92 17.25
CA PRO A 40 -12.85 5.05 15.80
C PRO A 40 -12.11 6.29 15.30
N ILE A 41 -11.37 6.14 14.23
CA ILE A 41 -10.67 7.24 13.54
C ILE A 41 -11.07 7.29 12.07
N THR A 42 -11.00 8.49 11.48
CA THR A 42 -11.16 8.72 10.04
C THR A 42 -9.84 9.21 9.48
N VAL A 43 -9.42 8.64 8.36
CA VAL A 43 -8.24 9.03 7.59
C VAL A 43 -8.72 9.62 6.28
N ASN A 44 -8.49 10.91 6.07
CA ASN A 44 -8.86 11.61 4.84
C ASN A 44 -7.72 11.47 3.81
N VAL A 45 -8.07 11.04 2.62
CA VAL A 45 -7.12 10.83 1.51
C VAL A 45 -7.52 11.72 0.36
N TRP A 46 -6.70 12.72 0.04
CA TRP A 46 -6.95 13.62 -1.08
C TRP A 46 -6.28 13.12 -2.36
N TYR A 47 -6.96 13.32 -3.48
CA TYR A 47 -6.47 12.99 -4.82
C TYR A 47 -7.12 13.90 -5.86
N ASN A 48 -6.46 14.12 -7.00
CA ASN A 48 -6.89 15.02 -8.06
C ASN A 48 -7.03 14.35 -9.44
N ASP A 49 -6.82 13.04 -9.53
CA ASP A 49 -7.07 12.28 -10.75
C ASP A 49 -8.25 11.34 -10.54
N SER A 50 -9.35 11.61 -11.26
CA SER A 50 -10.58 10.81 -11.18
C SER A 50 -10.39 9.33 -11.55
N ALA A 51 -9.30 8.97 -12.24
CA ALA A 51 -8.97 7.59 -12.54
C ALA A 51 -8.72 6.75 -11.27
N TYR A 52 -8.34 7.40 -10.16
CA TYR A 52 -8.12 6.72 -8.88
C TYR A 52 -9.39 6.49 -8.06
N GLU A 53 -10.51 7.13 -8.39
CA GLU A 53 -11.73 7.09 -7.58
C GLU A 53 -12.17 5.67 -7.22
N SER A 54 -12.47 4.87 -8.22
CA SER A 54 -12.93 3.49 -8.03
C SER A 54 -11.91 2.62 -7.26
N TYR A 55 -10.63 2.83 -7.52
CA TYR A 55 -9.56 2.10 -6.83
C TYR A 55 -9.49 2.49 -5.35
N LEU A 56 -9.47 3.77 -5.04
CA LEU A 56 -9.38 4.26 -3.67
C LEU A 56 -10.60 3.88 -2.83
N GLU A 57 -11.79 3.96 -3.41
CA GLU A 57 -13.00 3.45 -2.76
C GLU A 57 -12.95 1.95 -2.49
N PHE A 58 -12.47 1.16 -3.47
CA PHE A 58 -12.32 -0.27 -3.27
C PHE A 58 -11.34 -0.56 -2.13
N VAL A 59 -10.16 0.07 -2.14
CA VAL A 59 -9.13 -0.10 -1.10
C VAL A 59 -9.67 0.31 0.27
N ALA A 60 -10.36 1.45 0.36
CA ALA A 60 -10.96 1.92 1.60
C ALA A 60 -11.95 0.90 2.19
N ARG A 61 -12.82 0.32 1.34
CA ARG A 61 -13.75 -0.74 1.75
C ARG A 61 -13.03 -2.01 2.21
N GLN A 62 -11.96 -2.43 1.51
CA GLN A 62 -11.19 -3.62 1.92
C GLN A 62 -10.44 -3.38 3.23
N PHE A 63 -9.85 -2.19 3.39
CA PHE A 63 -9.14 -1.81 4.61
C PHE A 63 -10.08 -1.81 5.83
N LYS A 64 -11.30 -1.28 5.67
CA LYS A 64 -12.33 -1.27 6.72
C LYS A 64 -12.68 -2.67 7.22
N LYS A 65 -12.71 -3.68 6.34
CA LYS A 65 -13.01 -5.07 6.75
C LYS A 65 -11.96 -5.65 7.71
N SER A 66 -10.70 -5.23 7.55
CA SER A 66 -9.59 -5.69 8.39
C SER A 66 -9.35 -4.80 9.60
N ASN A 67 -9.85 -3.56 9.56
CA ASN A 67 -9.62 -2.53 10.57
C ASN A 67 -10.92 -1.78 10.88
N GLU A 68 -11.80 -2.38 11.64
CA GLU A 68 -13.15 -1.89 11.90
C GLU A 68 -13.20 -0.47 12.51
N LEU A 69 -12.18 -0.10 13.28
CA LEU A 69 -12.08 1.22 13.92
C LEU A 69 -11.53 2.31 12.97
N VAL A 70 -11.03 1.95 11.79
CA VAL A 70 -10.47 2.92 10.84
C VAL A 70 -11.41 3.10 9.67
N THR A 71 -11.75 4.34 9.36
CA THR A 71 -12.51 4.70 8.15
C THR A 71 -11.60 5.52 7.25
N VAL A 72 -11.24 4.98 6.09
CA VAL A 72 -10.53 5.74 5.05
C VAL A 72 -11.57 6.45 4.19
N LYS A 73 -11.41 7.76 4.03
CA LYS A 73 -12.31 8.62 3.26
C LYS A 73 -11.56 9.25 2.09
N PRO A 74 -11.65 8.68 0.88
CA PRO A 74 -11.14 9.32 -0.32
C PRO A 74 -11.96 10.59 -0.63
N VAL A 75 -11.28 11.67 -0.98
CA VAL A 75 -11.88 12.96 -1.35
C VAL A 75 -11.23 13.46 -2.63
N TYR A 76 -12.01 13.57 -3.68
CA TYR A 76 -11.58 14.14 -4.94
C TYR A 76 -11.47 15.66 -4.80
N ILE A 77 -10.35 16.21 -5.20
CA ILE A 77 -10.08 17.65 -5.20
C ILE A 77 -9.95 18.13 -6.64
N GLU A 78 -10.96 18.85 -7.10
CA GLU A 78 -10.94 19.51 -8.37
C GLU A 78 -10.34 20.90 -8.19
N ALA A 79 -9.06 21.07 -8.52
CA ALA A 79 -8.37 22.34 -8.41
C ALA A 79 -7.41 22.54 -9.58
N ASP A 80 -7.33 23.76 -10.10
CA ASP A 80 -6.41 24.15 -11.19
C ASP A 80 -4.94 23.90 -10.81
N SER A 81 -4.63 24.05 -9.52
CA SER A 81 -3.34 23.70 -8.95
C SER A 81 -3.54 22.95 -7.64
N TYR A 82 -3.44 21.64 -7.73
CA TYR A 82 -3.62 20.75 -6.58
C TYR A 82 -2.58 21.02 -5.48
N ILE A 83 -1.34 21.25 -5.85
CA ILE A 83 -0.27 21.58 -4.88
C ILE A 83 -0.58 22.88 -4.12
N THR A 84 -1.04 23.91 -4.82
CA THR A 84 -1.41 25.17 -4.18
C THR A 84 -2.60 24.97 -3.24
N TYR A 85 -3.58 24.16 -3.64
CA TYR A 85 -4.71 23.85 -2.79
C TYR A 85 -4.27 23.14 -1.51
N ILE A 86 -3.43 22.09 -1.61
CA ILE A 86 -2.91 21.36 -0.44
C ILE A 86 -2.18 22.35 0.49
N TYR A 87 -1.31 23.21 -0.08
CA TYR A 87 -0.57 24.20 0.70
C TYR A 87 -1.50 25.17 1.45
N ASP A 88 -2.47 25.75 0.75
CA ASP A 88 -3.40 26.70 1.35
C ASP A 88 -4.23 26.06 2.46
N GLU A 89 -4.78 24.87 2.24
CA GLU A 89 -5.54 24.14 3.26
C GLU A 89 -4.68 23.70 4.43
N SER A 90 -3.47 23.18 4.18
CA SER A 90 -2.61 22.65 5.23
C SER A 90 -1.93 23.73 6.06
N VAL A 91 -1.48 24.82 5.43
CA VAL A 91 -0.65 25.82 6.07
C VAL A 91 -1.45 27.05 6.51
N ARG A 92 -2.44 27.47 5.71
CA ARG A 92 -3.22 28.67 5.98
C ARG A 92 -4.51 28.40 6.73
N ASN A 93 -5.18 27.29 6.41
CA ASN A 93 -6.52 26.99 6.91
C ASN A 93 -6.51 25.95 8.02
N ASP A 94 -5.34 25.40 8.37
CA ASP A 94 -5.21 24.32 9.38
C ASP A 94 -6.16 23.14 9.11
N ASN A 95 -6.37 22.82 7.84
CA ASN A 95 -7.29 21.80 7.35
C ASN A 95 -6.55 20.77 6.48
N ALA A 96 -5.45 20.24 6.98
CA ALA A 96 -4.66 19.23 6.27
C ALA A 96 -5.42 17.91 6.16
N CYS A 97 -5.27 17.23 5.02
CA CYS A 97 -5.62 15.81 4.96
C CYS A 97 -4.52 14.96 5.59
N ASP A 98 -4.85 13.72 5.89
CA ASP A 98 -3.88 12.77 6.47
C ASP A 98 -2.93 12.20 5.41
N ILE A 99 -3.43 12.03 4.19
CA ILE A 99 -2.68 11.48 3.04
C ILE A 99 -3.11 12.21 1.77
N TYR A 100 -2.16 12.52 0.90
CA TYR A 100 -2.45 13.02 -0.45
C TYR A 100 -1.65 12.25 -1.50
N PHE A 101 -2.30 12.04 -2.64
CA PHE A 101 -1.69 11.41 -3.81
C PHE A 101 -1.12 12.51 -4.71
N LEU A 102 0.14 12.35 -5.08
CA LEU A 102 0.82 13.24 -6.02
C LEU A 102 1.31 12.42 -7.22
N SER A 103 1.23 13.01 -8.39
CA SER A 103 1.96 12.50 -9.55
C SER A 103 3.46 12.74 -9.38
N SER A 104 4.29 11.99 -10.12
CA SER A 104 5.74 12.21 -10.10
C SER A 104 6.15 13.61 -10.54
N GLU A 105 5.36 14.25 -11.41
CA GLU A 105 5.59 15.61 -11.89
C GLU A 105 5.26 16.67 -10.81
N GLU A 106 4.39 16.35 -9.89
CA GLU A 106 3.99 17.23 -8.79
C GLU A 106 4.93 17.14 -7.58
N MET A 107 5.69 16.04 -7.46
CA MET A 107 6.59 15.80 -6.32
C MET A 107 7.61 16.92 -6.13
N GLU A 108 8.21 17.41 -7.23
CA GLU A 108 9.18 18.51 -7.15
C GLU A 108 8.52 19.79 -6.65
N LYS A 109 7.33 20.11 -7.19
CA LYS A 109 6.57 21.29 -6.78
C LYS A 109 6.16 21.23 -5.32
N ALA A 110 5.71 20.05 -4.86
CA ALA A 110 5.35 19.82 -3.47
C ALA A 110 6.54 20.05 -2.54
N TYR A 111 7.69 19.46 -2.87
CA TYR A 111 8.92 19.64 -2.10
C TYR A 111 9.37 21.12 -2.03
N LEU A 112 9.35 21.83 -3.15
CA LEU A 112 9.72 23.26 -3.21
C LEU A 112 8.73 24.16 -2.46
N SER A 113 7.47 23.72 -2.30
CA SER A 113 6.43 24.42 -1.55
C SER A 113 6.49 24.15 -0.04
N GLY A 114 7.32 23.20 0.39
CA GLY A 114 7.47 22.86 1.80
C GLY A 114 6.40 21.89 2.32
N LEU A 115 5.80 21.09 1.41
CA LEU A 115 4.84 20.01 1.73
C LEU A 115 5.55 18.69 2.03
#